data_5112bcbd45f6423e1bf4ab28513c8110
#
_entry.id   5112bcbd45f6423e1bf4ab28513c8110
#
_cell.length_a   1.000
_cell.length_b   1.000
_cell.length_c   1.000
_cell.angle_alpha   90.00
_cell.angle_beta   90.00
_cell.angle_gamma   90.00
#
_symmetry.space_group_name_H-M   'P 1'
#
loop_
_entity.id
_entity.type
_entity.pdbx_description
1 polymer ?
#
loop_
_entity_poly.entity_id
_entity_poly.type
_entity_poly.pdbx_seq_one_letter_code
_entity_poly.pdbx_strand_id
1 'polypeptide(L)'
;MRKMKRIISLWLAVILVITGVDLPFGILEIQAAANVKRYTVLVLDTSDTAEFTYNNETIYTADTALSDVKSAAGKFIRDISATGGDNYVAVISYKDYATTVSGFSKEYSSLINKINNLSASSTTRDISSGLELANSMLNHTDSENVIKNVVLFSTGMTNEGDYNYDGYYGGNVVGNAWHRNDTNVHLYAYANHTLEEADLLKDQGINLYSIGLFKTMANMPQEGKNIAEFFKMTASDIATSEDYFYPVYSVDDLEFTFGEVADDILSSVKEITFTYSGDSTAKCYYSDNYFAKSAYNYNPSLATMSLSFAMSAFGSSDGGQTDYTNKSSNARALLKEMGFADENIAVNDWFTKKPTTDSIGVIIGNKPVKVKDEEYTLIAVAVRGGGYEQEWASNFTIGTSGQDQGFNTAKNNVLSYLKQYISKQGISGQVKIWVTGYSRAAATANLVSGELDKGIALGNDISYQRKDVYGYCFETPAGALSEEVNGDSKYDNIFNIINQSDPVPYVAPAAMGFGRYGIDRYLPSAESEPED
;
A
#
# COMPACT_ATOMS: atom_id res chain seq x y z
N MET A 1 -36.07 -21.40 -13.81
CA MET A 1 -34.95 -20.51 -13.44
C MET A 1 -35.36 -19.26 -12.63
N ARG A 2 -36.27 -18.38 -13.10
CA ARG A 2 -36.68 -17.18 -12.31
C ARG A 2 -37.29 -17.49 -10.93
N LYS A 3 -38.10 -18.52 -10.77
CA LYS A 3 -38.67 -18.92 -9.45
C LYS A 3 -37.60 -19.52 -8.51
N MET A 4 -36.62 -20.24 -9.05
CA MET A 4 -35.56 -20.86 -8.27
C MET A 4 -34.53 -19.81 -7.78
N LYS A 5 -34.23 -18.79 -8.59
CA LYS A 5 -33.37 -17.66 -8.17
C LYS A 5 -34.02 -16.85 -7.04
N ARG A 6 -35.34 -16.62 -7.08
CA ARG A 6 -36.08 -15.95 -5.99
C ARG A 6 -36.14 -16.78 -4.70
N ILE A 7 -36.23 -18.09 -4.80
CA ILE A 7 -36.26 -18.97 -3.64
C ILE A 7 -34.88 -19.06 -2.98
N ILE A 8 -33.80 -19.14 -3.73
CA ILE A 8 -32.42 -19.17 -3.22
C ILE A 8 -32.06 -17.84 -2.54
N SER A 9 -32.39 -16.70 -3.13
CA SER A 9 -32.17 -15.40 -2.50
C SER A 9 -33.00 -15.20 -1.24
N LEU A 10 -34.24 -15.72 -1.19
CA LEU A 10 -35.07 -15.67 0.01
C LEU A 10 -34.52 -16.56 1.15
N TRP A 11 -34.01 -17.75 0.83
CA TRP A 11 -33.41 -18.64 1.81
C TRP A 11 -32.08 -18.11 2.36
N LEU A 12 -31.23 -17.49 1.52
CA LEU A 12 -30.01 -16.83 1.96
C LEU A 12 -30.31 -15.60 2.84
N ALA A 13 -31.32 -14.81 2.49
CA ALA A 13 -31.76 -13.69 3.31
C ALA A 13 -32.34 -14.17 4.67
N VAL A 14 -33.07 -15.27 4.68
CA VAL A 14 -33.63 -15.86 5.91
C VAL A 14 -32.55 -16.45 6.82
N ILE A 15 -31.51 -17.07 6.28
CA ILE A 15 -30.39 -17.58 7.05
C ILE A 15 -29.60 -16.43 7.71
N LEU A 16 -29.37 -15.32 7.00
CA LEU A 16 -28.67 -14.14 7.53
C LEU A 16 -29.50 -13.37 8.60
N VAL A 17 -30.84 -13.43 8.52
CA VAL A 17 -31.73 -12.78 9.49
C VAL A 17 -31.96 -13.64 10.74
N ILE A 18 -31.95 -14.99 10.59
CA ILE A 18 -32.21 -15.91 11.73
C ILE A 18 -30.96 -16.14 12.58
N THR A 19 -29.77 -16.00 11.98
CA THR A 19 -28.54 -16.26 12.71
C THR A 19 -28.07 -15.05 13.49
N GLY A 20 -28.82 -14.01 13.77
CA GLY A 20 -28.36 -12.89 14.62
C GLY A 20 -26.87 -13.10 15.03
N VAL A 21 -26.00 -13.16 14.02
CA VAL A 21 -24.58 -13.42 14.27
C VAL A 21 -24.10 -12.15 14.93
N ASP A 22 -24.08 -12.13 16.25
CA ASP A 22 -23.01 -11.46 16.96
C ASP A 22 -21.75 -12.05 16.33
N LEU A 23 -21.24 -11.40 15.30
CA LEU A 23 -19.94 -11.73 14.74
C LEU A 23 -19.03 -11.79 15.96
N PRO A 24 -18.40 -12.92 16.28
CA PRO A 24 -17.26 -12.87 17.13
C PRO A 24 -16.26 -12.01 16.33
N PHE A 25 -16.31 -10.70 16.60
CA PHE A 25 -15.16 -9.89 16.33
C PHE A 25 -14.05 -10.56 17.13
N GLY A 26 -13.29 -11.43 16.48
CA GLY A 26 -11.92 -11.63 16.84
C GLY A 26 -11.34 -10.22 16.72
N ILE A 27 -11.47 -9.50 17.82
CA ILE A 27 -10.88 -8.21 18.02
C ILE A 27 -9.42 -8.46 17.70
N LEU A 28 -8.93 -7.94 16.58
CA LEU A 28 -7.57 -7.47 16.58
C LEU A 28 -7.51 -6.58 17.82
N GLU A 29 -7.01 -7.13 18.93
CA GLU A 29 -6.58 -6.33 20.06
C GLU A 29 -5.48 -5.44 19.52
N ILE A 30 -5.88 -4.27 19.02
CA ILE A 30 -4.95 -3.19 18.72
C ILE A 30 -4.50 -2.73 20.09
N GLN A 31 -3.40 -3.33 20.55
CA GLN A 31 -2.81 -3.00 21.83
C GLN A 31 -2.46 -1.52 21.88
N ALA A 32 -2.61 -0.96 23.07
CA ALA A 32 -2.36 0.44 23.39
C ALA A 32 -1.00 0.92 22.89
N ALA A 33 -0.99 2.00 22.12
CA ALA A 33 0.20 2.54 21.49
C ALA A 33 1.29 2.95 22.48
N ALA A 34 2.32 2.17 22.43
CA ALA A 34 3.67 2.71 22.57
C ALA A 34 4.01 3.52 21.29
N ASN A 35 4.94 4.47 21.39
CA ASN A 35 5.51 5.17 20.23
C ASN A 35 5.80 4.19 19.11
N VAL A 36 5.38 4.51 17.88
CA VAL A 36 5.66 3.67 16.71
C VAL A 36 7.17 3.48 16.62
N LYS A 37 7.61 2.23 16.80
CA LYS A 37 9.00 1.88 16.62
C LYS A 37 9.27 1.70 15.13
N ARG A 38 10.40 2.22 14.68
CA ARG A 38 10.87 2.00 13.31
C ARG A 38 12.20 1.28 13.35
N TYR A 39 12.28 0.18 12.62
CA TYR A 39 13.51 -0.56 12.39
C TYR A 39 13.90 -0.40 10.93
N THR A 40 15.02 0.25 10.68
CA THR A 40 15.52 0.50 9.32
C THR A 40 16.89 -0.14 9.14
N VAL A 41 17.04 -0.98 8.13
CA VAL A 41 18.32 -1.56 7.73
C VAL A 41 18.84 -0.82 6.52
N LEU A 42 20.00 -0.17 6.65
CA LEU A 42 20.77 0.36 5.53
C LEU A 42 21.64 -0.75 4.95
N VAL A 43 21.45 -1.09 3.69
CA VAL A 43 22.21 -2.11 2.95
C VAL A 43 23.04 -1.40 1.89
N LEU A 44 24.34 -1.28 2.13
CA LEU A 44 25.24 -0.43 1.37
C LEU A 44 26.19 -1.26 0.52
N ASP A 45 26.23 -0.97 -0.77
CA ASP A 45 27.19 -1.52 -1.72
C ASP A 45 28.60 -1.01 -1.38
N THR A 46 29.51 -1.93 -1.12
CA THR A 46 30.94 -1.67 -0.88
C THR A 46 31.83 -2.48 -1.82
N SER A 47 31.26 -2.96 -2.93
CA SER A 47 32.04 -3.61 -3.99
C SER A 47 32.94 -2.59 -4.68
N ASP A 48 34.08 -3.06 -5.17
CA ASP A 48 34.93 -2.30 -6.08
C ASP A 48 34.39 -2.47 -7.51
N THR A 49 33.62 -1.52 -7.98
CA THR A 49 32.90 -1.61 -9.25
C THR A 49 33.72 -1.26 -10.48
N ALA A 50 35.06 -1.32 -10.40
CA ALA A 50 35.97 -1.03 -11.52
C ALA A 50 35.75 -1.88 -12.78
N GLU A 51 34.87 -2.91 -12.76
CA GLU A 51 34.75 -3.89 -13.81
C GLU A 51 33.76 -3.61 -14.94
N PHE A 52 32.96 -2.56 -14.90
CA PHE A 52 32.28 -2.18 -16.13
C PHE A 52 33.09 -1.14 -16.90
N THR A 53 34.33 -1.50 -17.22
CA THR A 53 35.11 -0.80 -18.26
C THR A 53 34.70 -1.32 -19.63
N TYR A 54 33.82 -0.63 -20.31
CA TYR A 54 33.73 -0.79 -21.76
C TYR A 54 34.69 0.20 -22.40
N ASN A 55 35.67 -0.31 -23.17
CA ASN A 55 36.70 0.49 -23.88
C ASN A 55 37.49 1.46 -23.00
N ASN A 56 37.94 1.06 -21.81
CA ASN A 56 38.72 1.91 -20.89
C ASN A 56 37.97 3.17 -20.35
N GLU A 57 36.70 3.31 -20.55
CA GLU A 57 35.89 4.33 -19.86
C GLU A 57 35.30 3.77 -18.58
N THR A 58 35.79 4.25 -17.46
CA THR A 58 35.34 3.87 -16.12
C THR A 58 33.90 4.34 -15.89
N ILE A 59 32.98 3.41 -15.77
CA ILE A 59 31.62 3.71 -15.33
C ILE A 59 31.64 3.72 -13.81
N TYR A 60 31.73 4.83 -13.14
CA TYR A 60 31.92 4.98 -11.69
C TYR A 60 32.61 3.78 -11.01
N THR A 61 33.74 4.02 -10.38
CA THR A 61 34.31 3.04 -9.46
C THR A 61 33.65 3.23 -8.10
N ALA A 62 33.44 2.15 -7.34
CA ALA A 62 32.98 2.24 -5.97
C ALA A 62 33.89 3.12 -5.10
N ASP A 63 35.17 3.21 -5.43
CA ASP A 63 36.12 4.11 -4.77
C ASP A 63 35.75 5.59 -4.91
N THR A 64 35.26 6.03 -6.06
CA THR A 64 34.81 7.42 -6.25
C THR A 64 33.42 7.66 -5.66
N ALA A 65 32.51 6.71 -5.75
CA ALA A 65 31.17 6.82 -5.22
C ALA A 65 31.10 6.57 -3.69
N LEU A 66 32.00 5.76 -3.12
CA LEU A 66 31.94 5.36 -1.72
C LEU A 66 32.04 6.55 -0.76
N SER A 67 32.80 7.58 -1.09
CA SER A 67 32.86 8.82 -0.29
C SER A 67 31.51 9.49 -0.21
N ASP A 68 30.83 9.61 -1.35
CA ASP A 68 29.53 10.27 -1.45
C ASP A 68 28.43 9.43 -0.84
N VAL A 69 28.49 8.10 -0.98
CA VAL A 69 27.60 7.15 -0.30
C VAL A 69 27.72 7.24 1.22
N LYS A 70 28.95 7.34 1.76
CA LYS A 70 29.16 7.52 3.21
C LYS A 70 28.58 8.85 3.67
N SER A 71 28.76 9.93 2.92
CA SER A 71 28.19 11.24 3.20
C SER A 71 26.65 11.19 3.20
N ALA A 72 26.07 10.60 2.16
CA ALA A 72 24.63 10.45 2.00
C ALA A 72 24.00 9.57 3.10
N ALA A 73 24.62 8.40 3.39
CA ALA A 73 24.17 7.53 4.47
C ALA A 73 24.31 8.19 5.85
N GLY A 74 25.38 8.96 6.04
CA GLY A 74 25.58 9.78 7.24
C GLY A 74 24.51 10.86 7.38
N LYS A 75 24.12 11.52 6.28
CA LYS A 75 23.01 12.48 6.27
C LYS A 75 21.69 11.79 6.61
N PHE A 76 21.38 10.68 5.96
CA PHE A 76 20.19 9.87 6.26
C PHE A 76 20.07 9.58 7.77
N ILE A 77 21.15 9.12 8.40
CA ILE A 77 21.14 8.83 9.85
C ILE A 77 20.93 10.11 10.66
N ARG A 78 21.51 11.24 10.27
CA ARG A 78 21.25 12.53 10.94
C ARG A 78 19.79 12.95 10.82
N ASP A 79 19.19 12.83 9.65
CA ASP A 79 17.80 13.16 9.40
C ASP A 79 16.88 12.27 10.25
N ILE A 80 17.12 10.95 10.27
CA ILE A 80 16.41 9.99 11.15
C ILE A 80 16.53 10.39 12.63
N SER A 81 17.70 10.86 13.07
CA SER A 81 17.93 11.23 14.46
C SER A 81 17.26 12.54 14.87
N ALA A 82 17.06 13.46 13.93
CA ALA A 82 16.58 14.83 14.21
C ALA A 82 15.09 14.88 14.57
N THR A 83 14.31 13.90 14.14
CA THR A 83 12.84 13.91 14.34
C THR A 83 12.39 13.33 15.67
N GLY A 84 13.29 12.74 16.45
CA GLY A 84 12.93 12.02 17.68
C GLY A 84 12.18 10.70 17.40
N GLY A 85 11.63 10.10 18.46
CA GLY A 85 10.90 8.84 18.38
C GLY A 85 11.79 7.60 18.49
N ASP A 86 11.19 6.42 18.33
CA ASP A 86 11.84 5.12 18.49
C ASP A 86 12.37 4.60 17.14
N ASN A 87 13.37 5.28 16.59
CA ASN A 87 13.98 4.93 15.31
C ASN A 87 15.28 4.15 15.54
N TYR A 88 15.29 2.87 15.21
CA TYR A 88 16.47 2.00 15.28
C TYR A 88 17.04 1.79 13.89
N VAL A 89 18.34 2.01 13.73
CA VAL A 89 19.03 1.82 12.46
C VAL A 89 20.07 0.73 12.61
N ALA A 90 20.08 -0.22 11.66
CA ALA A 90 21.15 -1.19 11.46
C ALA A 90 21.86 -0.89 10.15
N VAL A 91 23.10 -1.31 10.02
CA VAL A 91 23.91 -1.11 8.81
C VAL A 91 24.53 -2.44 8.39
N ILE A 92 24.31 -2.78 7.14
CA ILE A 92 24.93 -3.89 6.41
C ILE A 92 25.79 -3.31 5.31
N SER A 93 26.96 -3.86 5.09
CA SER A 93 27.72 -3.68 3.84
C SER A 93 27.72 -4.98 3.07
N TYR A 94 27.60 -4.91 1.74
CA TYR A 94 27.70 -6.07 0.89
C TYR A 94 28.65 -5.88 -0.29
N LYS A 95 29.18 -6.96 -0.76
CA LYS A 95 30.05 -7.13 -1.93
C LYS A 95 29.85 -8.56 -2.44
N ASP A 96 30.87 -9.41 -2.41
CA ASP A 96 30.82 -10.86 -2.64
C ASP A 96 29.96 -11.63 -1.61
N TYR A 97 29.74 -11.02 -0.46
CA TYR A 97 28.82 -11.44 0.61
C TYR A 97 28.46 -10.26 1.50
N ALA A 98 27.38 -10.39 2.26
CA ALA A 98 26.95 -9.35 3.19
C ALA A 98 27.61 -9.49 4.56
N THR A 99 27.82 -8.35 5.21
CA THR A 99 28.42 -8.27 6.55
C THR A 99 27.68 -7.24 7.41
N THR A 100 27.37 -7.61 8.65
CA THR A 100 26.80 -6.69 9.62
C THR A 100 27.87 -5.67 10.07
N VAL A 101 27.70 -4.41 9.71
CA VAL A 101 28.51 -3.28 10.16
C VAL A 101 28.07 -2.84 11.56
N SER A 102 26.75 -2.81 11.76
CA SER A 102 26.15 -2.55 13.09
C SER A 102 24.76 -3.19 13.18
N GLY A 103 24.46 -3.83 14.30
CA GLY A 103 23.09 -4.17 14.67
C GLY A 103 22.25 -2.92 14.95
N PHE A 104 20.95 -3.11 15.18
CA PHE A 104 20.03 -2.01 15.47
C PHE A 104 20.47 -1.18 16.67
N SER A 105 20.55 0.12 16.47
CA SER A 105 21.04 1.08 17.46
C SER A 105 20.39 2.45 17.28
N LYS A 106 20.30 3.20 18.36
CA LYS A 106 19.96 4.64 18.40
C LYS A 106 21.22 5.50 18.68
N GLU A 107 22.39 4.86 18.76
CA GLU A 107 23.68 5.54 18.91
C GLU A 107 24.16 6.05 17.54
N TYR A 108 23.45 7.02 17.00
CA TYR A 108 23.58 7.50 15.62
C TYR A 108 24.99 7.96 15.25
N SER A 109 25.67 8.65 16.18
CA SER A 109 27.06 9.07 15.97
C SER A 109 28.01 7.87 15.81
N SER A 110 27.77 6.78 16.54
CA SER A 110 28.54 5.54 16.40
C SER A 110 28.29 4.87 15.06
N LEU A 111 27.02 4.87 14.59
CA LEU A 111 26.67 4.34 13.27
C LEU A 111 27.39 5.10 12.14
N ILE A 112 27.35 6.43 12.19
CA ILE A 112 28.06 7.28 11.21
C ILE A 112 29.56 7.01 11.20
N ASN A 113 30.18 6.88 12.38
CA ASN A 113 31.60 6.55 12.46
C ASN A 113 31.93 5.18 11.86
N LYS A 114 31.07 4.17 12.05
CA LYS A 114 31.23 2.85 11.44
C LYS A 114 31.11 2.91 9.92
N ILE A 115 30.15 3.68 9.39
CA ILE A 115 29.97 3.91 7.93
C ILE A 115 31.22 4.60 7.36
N ASN A 116 31.75 5.61 8.03
CA ASN A 116 32.93 6.33 7.57
C ASN A 116 34.18 5.44 7.47
N ASN A 117 34.22 4.33 8.24
CA ASN A 117 35.31 3.36 8.19
C ASN A 117 35.13 2.25 7.14
N LEU A 118 34.04 2.23 6.38
CA LEU A 118 33.87 1.29 5.28
C LEU A 118 34.94 1.48 4.21
N SER A 119 35.34 0.40 3.56
CA SER A 119 36.27 0.43 2.42
C SER A 119 35.72 -0.42 1.29
N ALA A 120 35.90 0.05 0.08
CA ALA A 120 35.57 -0.73 -1.12
C ALA A 120 36.56 -1.88 -1.29
N SER A 121 36.05 -3.03 -1.68
CA SER A 121 36.87 -4.19 -2.06
C SER A 121 35.99 -5.25 -2.74
N SER A 122 36.59 -6.08 -3.57
CA SER A 122 35.91 -7.07 -4.40
C SER A 122 35.25 -6.49 -5.64
N THR A 123 35.38 -7.22 -6.73
CA THR A 123 34.77 -6.91 -8.03
C THR A 123 33.39 -7.51 -8.20
N THR A 124 32.97 -8.32 -7.23
CA THR A 124 31.67 -9.00 -7.23
C THR A 124 30.66 -8.32 -6.29
N ARG A 125 29.39 -8.54 -6.57
CA ARG A 125 28.27 -7.89 -5.91
C ARG A 125 27.13 -8.88 -5.77
N ASP A 126 26.89 -9.33 -4.53
CA ASP A 126 25.79 -10.19 -4.15
C ASP A 126 24.73 -9.39 -3.38
N ILE A 127 23.74 -8.87 -4.11
CA ILE A 127 22.63 -8.10 -3.52
C ILE A 127 21.74 -9.04 -2.69
N SER A 128 21.54 -10.29 -3.12
CA SER A 128 20.69 -11.25 -2.42
C SER A 128 21.17 -11.49 -1.00
N SER A 129 22.49 -11.67 -0.78
CA SER A 129 23.04 -11.82 0.57
C SER A 129 22.78 -10.62 1.47
N GLY A 130 22.73 -9.40 0.88
CA GLY A 130 22.37 -8.18 1.61
C GLY A 130 20.92 -8.19 2.08
N LEU A 131 20.00 -8.63 1.22
CA LEU A 131 18.58 -8.73 1.53
C LEU A 131 18.28 -9.86 2.51
N GLU A 132 18.88 -11.05 2.34
CA GLU A 132 18.80 -12.17 3.27
C GLU A 132 19.23 -11.76 4.70
N LEU A 133 20.37 -11.08 4.81
CA LEU A 133 20.88 -10.63 6.10
C LEU A 133 19.94 -9.57 6.71
N ALA A 134 19.40 -8.65 5.91
CA ALA A 134 18.43 -7.66 6.37
C ALA A 134 17.15 -8.34 6.87
N ASN A 135 16.64 -9.35 6.14
CA ASN A 135 15.49 -10.14 6.54
C ASN A 135 15.75 -10.84 7.88
N SER A 136 16.87 -11.54 8.00
CA SER A 136 17.28 -12.19 9.25
C SER A 136 17.32 -11.21 10.43
N MET A 137 17.88 -10.01 10.25
CA MET A 137 17.93 -8.99 11.30
C MET A 137 16.54 -8.48 11.69
N LEU A 138 15.65 -8.25 10.73
CA LEU A 138 14.30 -7.74 10.97
C LEU A 138 13.39 -8.78 11.62
N ASN A 139 13.60 -10.07 11.35
CA ASN A 139 12.84 -11.16 11.96
C ASN A 139 13.14 -11.33 13.47
N HIS A 140 14.26 -10.80 13.95
CA HIS A 140 14.62 -10.80 15.38
C HIS A 140 14.21 -9.51 16.11
N THR A 141 13.39 -8.66 15.49
CA THR A 141 12.84 -7.44 16.11
C THR A 141 11.42 -7.67 16.61
N ASP A 142 10.91 -6.71 17.40
CA ASP A 142 9.51 -6.71 17.82
C ASP A 142 8.59 -6.88 16.60
N SER A 143 7.47 -7.58 16.78
CA SER A 143 6.48 -7.83 15.73
C SER A 143 5.26 -6.91 15.83
N GLU A 144 5.00 -6.32 17.00
CA GLU A 144 3.80 -5.52 17.25
C GLU A 144 4.10 -4.01 17.18
N ASN A 145 3.25 -3.27 16.48
CA ASN A 145 3.31 -1.81 16.36
C ASN A 145 4.67 -1.28 15.87
N VAL A 146 5.26 -1.96 14.90
CA VAL A 146 6.55 -1.61 14.32
C VAL A 146 6.42 -1.35 12.83
N ILE A 147 7.20 -0.39 12.33
CA ILE A 147 7.41 -0.18 10.90
C ILE A 147 8.81 -0.70 10.58
N LYS A 148 8.91 -1.60 9.60
CA LYS A 148 10.17 -2.20 9.17
C LYS A 148 10.53 -1.70 7.78
N ASN A 149 11.76 -1.27 7.62
CA ASN A 149 12.24 -0.71 6.36
C ASN A 149 13.61 -1.30 6.01
N VAL A 150 13.84 -1.53 4.73
CA VAL A 150 15.15 -1.78 4.15
C VAL A 150 15.45 -0.69 3.15
N VAL A 151 16.61 -0.08 3.23
CA VAL A 151 17.11 0.90 2.25
C VAL A 151 18.32 0.29 1.58
N LEU A 152 18.12 -0.24 0.39
CA LEU A 152 19.17 -0.81 -0.44
C LEU A 152 19.80 0.28 -1.30
N PHE A 153 21.10 0.40 -1.25
CA PHE A 153 21.89 1.19 -2.21
C PHE A 153 22.74 0.25 -3.05
N SER A 154 22.69 0.41 -4.38
CA SER A 154 23.51 -0.35 -5.31
C SER A 154 24.11 0.54 -6.40
N THR A 155 25.38 0.29 -6.75
CA THR A 155 26.10 0.96 -7.83
C THR A 155 26.06 0.16 -9.13
N GLY A 156 25.46 -1.00 -9.14
CA GLY A 156 25.38 -1.86 -10.32
C GLY A 156 24.59 -3.13 -10.07
N MET A 157 24.54 -3.93 -11.08
CA MET A 157 23.82 -5.19 -11.10
C MET A 157 24.48 -6.23 -10.20
N THR A 158 23.66 -7.13 -9.61
CA THR A 158 24.18 -8.31 -8.94
C THR A 158 24.92 -9.19 -9.96
N ASN A 159 26.13 -9.61 -9.64
CA ASN A 159 26.99 -10.44 -10.49
C ASN A 159 27.66 -11.59 -9.70
N GLU A 160 27.19 -11.85 -8.49
CA GLU A 160 27.56 -12.93 -7.60
C GLU A 160 26.30 -13.42 -6.87
N GLY A 161 26.32 -14.65 -6.34
CA GLY A 161 25.23 -15.25 -5.58
C GLY A 161 24.94 -16.69 -6.00
N ASP A 162 23.83 -17.25 -5.57
CA ASP A 162 23.37 -18.57 -6.03
C ASP A 162 22.78 -18.47 -7.44
N TYR A 163 23.21 -19.35 -8.34
CA TYR A 163 22.77 -19.38 -9.74
C TYR A 163 21.73 -20.49 -10.05
N ASN A 164 21.19 -21.11 -9.03
CA ASN A 164 20.17 -22.17 -9.19
C ASN A 164 18.74 -21.63 -9.20
N TYR A 165 18.56 -20.35 -9.40
CA TYR A 165 17.25 -19.71 -9.38
C TYR A 165 16.71 -19.47 -10.79
N ASP A 166 15.60 -20.11 -11.10
CA ASP A 166 14.78 -19.85 -12.29
C ASP A 166 13.53 -19.05 -11.87
N GLY A 167 13.08 -18.13 -12.70
CA GLY A 167 11.79 -17.51 -12.39
C GLY A 167 11.50 -16.21 -13.10
N TYR A 168 11.67 -15.07 -12.43
CA TYR A 168 11.20 -13.75 -12.87
C TYR A 168 11.67 -13.37 -14.27
N TYR A 169 12.95 -13.55 -14.55
CA TYR A 169 13.50 -13.25 -15.87
C TYR A 169 13.79 -14.54 -16.62
N GLY A 170 12.95 -14.83 -17.61
CA GLY A 170 13.30 -15.80 -18.65
C GLY A 170 14.33 -15.18 -19.60
N GLY A 171 15.13 -16.01 -20.27
CA GLY A 171 16.24 -15.59 -21.13
C GLY A 171 15.94 -14.63 -22.29
N ASN A 172 14.78 -14.01 -22.35
CA ASN A 172 14.36 -13.07 -23.40
C ASN A 172 14.21 -11.61 -22.95
N VAL A 173 14.41 -11.30 -21.68
CA VAL A 173 14.06 -9.98 -21.14
C VAL A 173 14.99 -8.88 -21.62
N VAL A 174 16.28 -9.18 -21.86
CA VAL A 174 17.28 -8.19 -22.26
C VAL A 174 17.81 -8.39 -23.68
N GLY A 175 17.15 -9.21 -24.46
CA GLY A 175 17.52 -9.50 -25.85
C GLY A 175 18.72 -10.45 -26.00
N ASN A 176 18.90 -10.93 -27.22
CA ASN A 176 19.86 -11.99 -27.59
C ASN A 176 21.36 -11.63 -27.36
N ALA A 177 21.70 -10.39 -27.04
CA ALA A 177 23.08 -9.98 -26.82
C ALA A 177 23.71 -10.59 -25.56
N TRP A 178 22.88 -10.92 -24.57
CA TRP A 178 23.29 -11.49 -23.29
C TRP A 178 23.63 -12.97 -23.33
N HIS A 179 23.10 -13.69 -24.28
CA HIS A 179 23.28 -15.14 -24.39
C HIS A 179 24.61 -15.56 -25.03
N ARG A 180 25.46 -14.60 -25.37
CA ARG A 180 26.68 -14.93 -26.15
C ARG A 180 27.88 -15.33 -25.32
N ASN A 181 27.90 -15.07 -24.03
CA ASN A 181 28.99 -15.47 -23.14
C ASN A 181 28.45 -16.29 -21.98
N ASP A 182 29.07 -17.44 -21.70
CA ASP A 182 28.68 -18.36 -20.62
C ASP A 182 28.62 -17.68 -19.24
N THR A 183 29.41 -16.64 -19.03
CA THR A 183 29.42 -15.81 -17.82
C THR A 183 28.15 -14.96 -17.63
N ASN A 184 27.41 -14.67 -18.69
CA ASN A 184 26.22 -13.82 -18.63
C ASN A 184 24.93 -14.60 -18.32
N VAL A 185 24.95 -15.92 -18.50
CA VAL A 185 23.79 -16.79 -18.20
C VAL A 185 23.42 -16.72 -16.73
N HIS A 186 24.39 -16.60 -15.85
CA HIS A 186 24.19 -16.53 -14.40
C HIS A 186 23.61 -15.21 -13.90
N LEU A 187 23.74 -14.10 -14.63
CA LEU A 187 23.23 -12.80 -14.22
C LEU A 187 21.70 -12.82 -14.02
N TYR A 188 20.99 -13.57 -14.82
CA TYR A 188 19.54 -13.75 -14.62
C TYR A 188 19.23 -14.54 -13.35
N ALA A 189 19.98 -15.61 -13.09
CA ALA A 189 19.80 -16.40 -11.87
C ALA A 189 20.10 -15.57 -10.63
N TYR A 190 21.16 -14.78 -10.63
CA TYR A 190 21.48 -13.84 -9.54
C TYR A 190 20.40 -12.77 -9.36
N ALA A 191 19.88 -12.21 -10.46
CA ALA A 191 18.77 -11.28 -10.40
C ALA A 191 17.48 -11.96 -9.88
N ASN A 192 17.18 -13.17 -10.33
CA ASN A 192 16.01 -13.94 -9.87
C ASN A 192 16.11 -14.23 -8.36
N HIS A 193 17.28 -14.64 -7.88
CA HIS A 193 17.51 -14.86 -6.45
C HIS A 193 17.31 -13.54 -5.66
N THR A 194 17.88 -12.44 -6.14
CA THR A 194 17.70 -11.13 -5.52
C THR A 194 16.24 -10.72 -5.43
N LEU A 195 15.44 -11.00 -6.46
CA LEU A 195 14.00 -10.68 -6.46
C LEU A 195 13.20 -11.59 -5.55
N GLU A 196 13.56 -12.86 -5.44
CA GLU A 196 12.94 -13.79 -4.49
C GLU A 196 13.14 -13.30 -3.05
N GLU A 197 14.36 -12.90 -2.69
CA GLU A 197 14.65 -12.32 -1.37
C GLU A 197 13.93 -10.98 -1.15
N ALA A 198 13.82 -10.15 -2.20
CA ALA A 198 13.03 -8.92 -2.12
C ALA A 198 11.54 -9.20 -1.88
N ASP A 199 10.98 -10.21 -2.54
CA ASP A 199 9.58 -10.58 -2.36
C ASP A 199 9.31 -11.17 -0.97
N LEU A 200 10.23 -11.98 -0.43
CA LEU A 200 10.13 -12.46 0.96
C LEU A 200 10.05 -11.30 1.97
N LEU A 201 10.79 -10.21 1.74
CA LEU A 201 10.69 -8.99 2.57
C LEU A 201 9.35 -8.27 2.36
N LYS A 202 8.92 -8.10 1.10
CA LYS A 202 7.65 -7.44 0.77
C LYS A 202 6.44 -8.19 1.31
N ASP A 203 6.43 -9.51 1.23
CA ASP A 203 5.36 -10.37 1.75
C ASP A 203 5.19 -10.26 3.27
N GLN A 204 6.25 -9.93 3.99
CA GLN A 204 6.23 -9.63 5.42
C GLN A 204 5.77 -8.18 5.73
N GLY A 205 5.40 -7.40 4.73
CA GLY A 205 4.99 -6.01 4.90
C GLY A 205 6.16 -5.05 5.19
N ILE A 206 7.39 -5.44 4.85
CA ILE A 206 8.58 -4.61 5.02
C ILE A 206 8.68 -3.65 3.82
N ASN A 207 8.84 -2.36 4.10
CA ASN A 207 9.06 -1.36 3.05
C ASN A 207 10.50 -1.50 2.52
N LEU A 208 10.62 -1.77 1.24
CA LEU A 208 11.91 -1.94 0.58
C LEU A 208 12.16 -0.79 -0.38
N TYR A 209 13.04 0.13 0.02
CA TYR A 209 13.52 1.25 -0.78
C TYR A 209 14.75 0.82 -1.57
N SER A 210 14.76 1.06 -2.88
CA SER A 210 15.87 0.73 -3.76
C SER A 210 16.46 2.01 -4.36
N ILE A 211 17.69 2.33 -4.01
CA ILE A 211 18.44 3.45 -4.55
C ILE A 211 19.50 2.89 -5.50
N GLY A 212 19.35 3.13 -6.79
CA GLY A 212 20.29 2.69 -7.80
C GLY A 212 21.08 3.86 -8.39
N LEU A 213 22.41 3.78 -8.38
CA LEU A 213 23.28 4.78 -9.04
C LEU A 213 23.54 4.35 -10.47
N PHE A 214 23.00 5.10 -11.43
CA PHE A 214 23.10 4.83 -12.86
C PHE A 214 23.92 5.88 -13.57
N LYS A 215 24.76 5.45 -14.52
CA LYS A 215 25.43 6.38 -15.44
C LYS A 215 24.49 6.77 -16.58
N THR A 216 24.66 8.00 -17.07
CA THR A 216 23.95 8.45 -18.28
C THR A 216 24.35 7.59 -19.48
N MET A 217 23.36 6.94 -20.12
CA MET A 217 23.58 5.96 -21.20
C MET A 217 23.87 6.57 -22.58
N ALA A 218 23.89 7.90 -22.70
CA ALA A 218 23.90 8.59 -24.00
C ALA A 218 25.04 8.14 -24.93
N ASN A 219 26.23 7.87 -24.41
CA ASN A 219 27.43 7.51 -25.18
C ASN A 219 27.83 6.03 -25.04
N MET A 220 26.97 5.19 -24.43
CA MET A 220 27.27 3.76 -24.27
C MET A 220 27.01 2.98 -25.56
N PRO A 221 27.82 1.95 -25.88
CA PRO A 221 27.48 0.96 -26.88
C PRO A 221 26.17 0.23 -26.53
N GLN A 222 25.50 -0.36 -27.51
CA GLN A 222 24.21 -1.01 -27.31
C GLN A 222 24.24 -2.09 -26.22
N GLU A 223 25.33 -2.84 -26.11
CA GLU A 223 25.51 -3.88 -25.09
C GLU A 223 25.56 -3.27 -23.67
N GLY A 224 26.30 -2.18 -23.48
CA GLY A 224 26.32 -1.45 -22.22
C GLY A 224 24.96 -0.83 -21.85
N LYS A 225 24.21 -0.35 -22.84
CA LYS A 225 22.84 0.14 -22.63
C LYS A 225 21.91 -0.97 -22.14
N ASN A 226 21.99 -2.16 -22.75
CA ASN A 226 21.18 -3.30 -22.34
C ASN A 226 21.45 -3.71 -20.88
N ILE A 227 22.73 -3.69 -20.47
CA ILE A 227 23.14 -3.96 -19.08
C ILE A 227 22.57 -2.91 -18.12
N ALA A 228 22.70 -1.64 -18.45
CA ALA A 228 22.21 -0.56 -17.63
C ALA A 228 20.66 -0.59 -17.51
N GLU A 229 19.97 -0.92 -18.60
CA GLU A 229 18.52 -1.09 -18.58
C GLU A 229 18.10 -2.28 -17.73
N PHE A 230 18.79 -3.42 -17.80
CA PHE A 230 18.52 -4.58 -16.97
C PHE A 230 18.77 -4.30 -15.49
N PHE A 231 19.87 -3.62 -15.16
CA PHE A 231 20.13 -3.17 -13.79
C PHE A 231 19.00 -2.25 -13.29
N LYS A 232 18.59 -1.28 -14.11
CA LYS A 232 17.50 -0.37 -13.73
C LYS A 232 16.19 -1.10 -13.51
N MET A 233 15.86 -2.06 -14.36
CA MET A 233 14.68 -2.90 -14.24
C MET A 233 14.73 -3.73 -12.97
N THR A 234 15.82 -4.45 -12.72
CA THR A 234 16.01 -5.24 -11.49
C THR A 234 15.94 -4.37 -10.24
N ALA A 235 16.61 -3.20 -10.23
CA ALA A 235 16.58 -2.29 -9.09
C ALA A 235 15.19 -1.72 -8.83
N SER A 236 14.37 -1.52 -9.87
CA SER A 236 12.97 -1.13 -9.74
C SER A 236 12.12 -2.26 -9.18
N ASP A 237 12.32 -3.49 -9.65
CA ASP A 237 11.53 -4.66 -9.23
C ASP A 237 11.87 -5.13 -7.80
N ILE A 238 13.09 -4.84 -7.32
CA ILE A 238 13.48 -5.02 -5.90
C ILE A 238 12.61 -4.15 -4.99
N ALA A 239 12.34 -2.90 -5.36
CA ALA A 239 11.58 -1.98 -4.54
C ALA A 239 10.15 -2.48 -4.27
N THR A 240 9.55 -2.05 -3.16
CA THR A 240 8.15 -2.39 -2.83
C THR A 240 7.20 -1.99 -3.97
N SER A 241 7.49 -0.89 -4.64
CA SER A 241 6.79 -0.42 -5.83
C SER A 241 7.64 0.65 -6.53
N GLU A 242 7.18 1.15 -7.69
CA GLU A 242 7.85 2.21 -8.44
C GLU A 242 8.11 3.47 -7.58
N ASP A 243 7.23 3.81 -6.65
CA ASP A 243 7.39 4.95 -5.74
C ASP A 243 8.48 4.74 -4.66
N TYR A 244 8.96 3.51 -4.46
CA TYR A 244 10.06 3.18 -3.57
C TYR A 244 11.39 2.98 -4.32
N PHE A 245 11.38 3.20 -5.64
CA PHE A 245 12.57 3.14 -6.48
C PHE A 245 13.11 4.55 -6.76
N TYR A 246 14.37 4.76 -6.44
CA TYR A 246 15.07 6.04 -6.55
C TYR A 246 16.25 5.92 -7.52
N PRO A 247 16.05 6.14 -8.82
CA PRO A 247 17.15 6.15 -9.78
C PRO A 247 17.95 7.44 -9.65
N VAL A 248 19.24 7.31 -9.38
CA VAL A 248 20.21 8.41 -9.26
C VAL A 248 21.18 8.39 -10.43
N TYR A 249 21.43 9.53 -11.05
CA TYR A 249 22.29 9.64 -12.23
C TYR A 249 23.55 10.45 -11.97
N SER A 250 23.69 11.05 -10.79
CA SER A 250 24.88 11.75 -10.33
C SER A 250 25.16 11.43 -8.87
N VAL A 251 26.44 11.31 -8.49
CA VAL A 251 26.83 11.17 -7.09
C VAL A 251 26.43 12.40 -6.26
N ASP A 252 26.36 13.57 -6.89
CA ASP A 252 25.94 14.81 -6.24
C ASP A 252 24.48 14.78 -5.76
N ASP A 253 23.65 13.94 -6.36
CA ASP A 253 22.24 13.80 -5.99
C ASP A 253 22.00 12.78 -4.84
N LEU A 254 23.03 12.02 -4.44
CA LEU A 254 22.89 10.95 -3.43
C LEU A 254 22.42 11.49 -2.08
N GLU A 255 23.02 12.59 -1.59
CA GLU A 255 22.61 13.16 -0.30
C GLU A 255 21.14 13.62 -0.30
N PHE A 256 20.70 14.21 -1.41
CA PHE A 256 19.30 14.61 -1.58
C PHE A 256 18.40 13.37 -1.59
N THR A 257 18.75 12.35 -2.37
CA THR A 257 17.94 11.11 -2.48
C THR A 257 17.83 10.36 -1.16
N PHE A 258 18.94 10.21 -0.43
CA PHE A 258 18.89 9.59 0.89
C PHE A 258 18.06 10.42 1.88
N GLY A 259 18.07 11.75 1.75
CA GLY A 259 17.18 12.66 2.49
C GLY A 259 15.70 12.42 2.17
N GLU A 260 15.33 12.30 0.89
CA GLU A 260 13.95 11.97 0.48
C GLU A 260 13.49 10.63 1.08
N VAL A 261 14.34 9.61 1.07
CA VAL A 261 14.03 8.30 1.68
C VAL A 261 13.88 8.44 3.20
N ALA A 262 14.72 9.24 3.87
CA ALA A 262 14.57 9.49 5.30
C ALA A 262 13.25 10.20 5.61
N ASP A 263 12.87 11.21 4.83
CA ASP A 263 11.60 11.91 4.97
C ASP A 263 10.40 10.98 4.77
N ASP A 264 10.47 10.07 3.81
CA ASP A 264 9.45 9.03 3.60
C ASP A 264 9.31 8.12 4.82
N ILE A 265 10.41 7.61 5.35
CA ILE A 265 10.42 6.74 6.54
C ILE A 265 9.93 7.48 7.78
N LEU A 266 10.28 8.76 7.90
CA LEU A 266 9.95 9.61 9.05
C LEU A 266 8.61 10.30 8.94
N SER A 267 7.93 10.18 7.81
CA SER A 267 6.64 10.84 7.61
C SER A 267 5.78 10.69 8.86
N SER A 268 5.29 11.82 9.37
CA SER A 268 4.63 11.88 10.67
C SER A 268 3.43 10.94 10.71
N VAL A 269 3.53 9.89 11.51
CA VAL A 269 2.42 8.98 11.78
C VAL A 269 1.80 9.42 13.09
N LYS A 270 0.54 9.85 13.05
CA LYS A 270 -0.25 10.21 14.23
C LYS A 270 -1.00 8.99 14.74
N GLU A 271 -0.82 8.65 16.02
CA GLU A 271 -1.69 7.71 16.69
C GLU A 271 -3.02 8.37 17.01
N ILE A 272 -4.12 7.69 16.70
CA ILE A 272 -5.48 8.14 16.94
C ILE A 272 -6.24 7.06 17.67
N THR A 273 -6.89 7.43 18.78
CA THR A 273 -7.92 6.58 19.40
C THR A 273 -9.28 6.97 18.84
N PHE A 274 -10.01 6.00 18.31
CA PHE A 274 -11.34 6.23 17.72
C PHE A 274 -12.40 5.33 18.32
N THR A 275 -13.65 5.78 18.26
CA THR A 275 -14.82 5.00 18.69
C THR A 275 -15.49 4.38 17.47
N TYR A 276 -15.87 3.10 17.55
CA TYR A 276 -16.51 2.39 16.45
C TYR A 276 -17.89 1.84 16.81
N SER A 277 -18.07 0.95 17.73
CA SER A 277 -19.36 0.34 18.06
C SER A 277 -19.72 0.64 19.51
N GLY A 278 -20.88 1.25 19.74
CA GLY A 278 -21.26 1.69 21.09
C GLY A 278 -20.17 2.61 21.66
N ASP A 279 -19.67 2.26 22.85
CA ASP A 279 -18.56 2.97 23.51
C ASP A 279 -17.19 2.28 23.27
N SER A 280 -17.13 1.29 22.37
CA SER A 280 -15.91 0.56 22.08
C SER A 280 -14.92 1.44 21.33
N THR A 281 -13.66 1.44 21.77
CA THR A 281 -12.59 2.22 21.19
C THR A 281 -11.47 1.32 20.69
N ALA A 282 -10.79 1.79 19.66
CA ALA A 282 -9.57 1.17 19.14
C ALA A 282 -8.56 2.26 18.76
N LYS A 283 -7.34 1.85 18.46
CA LYS A 283 -6.29 2.74 18.01
C LYS A 283 -5.99 2.48 16.53
N CYS A 284 -5.64 3.54 15.82
CA CYS A 284 -5.15 3.48 14.45
C CYS A 284 -4.05 4.51 14.24
N TYR A 285 -3.37 4.41 13.11
CA TYR A 285 -2.26 5.28 12.76
C TYR A 285 -2.57 5.98 11.44
N TYR A 286 -2.38 7.29 11.40
CA TYR A 286 -2.66 8.11 10.24
C TYR A 286 -1.44 8.93 9.82
N SER A 287 -1.19 8.97 8.52
CA SER A 287 -0.23 9.88 7.89
C SER A 287 -0.77 10.38 6.56
N ASP A 288 -0.56 11.66 6.25
CA ASP A 288 -0.84 12.22 4.92
C ASP A 288 0.02 11.58 3.84
N ASN A 289 1.18 11.05 4.21
CA ASN A 289 2.09 10.36 3.30
C ASN A 289 1.53 9.05 2.74
N TYR A 290 0.46 8.49 3.32
CA TYR A 290 -0.25 7.36 2.70
C TYR A 290 -0.77 7.69 1.30
N PHE A 291 -1.01 8.97 1.04
CA PHE A 291 -1.52 9.47 -0.25
C PHE A 291 -0.40 10.04 -1.14
N ALA A 292 0.86 9.99 -0.71
CA ALA A 292 2.01 10.39 -1.51
C ALA A 292 2.37 9.36 -2.59
N LYS A 293 2.04 8.10 -2.35
CA LYS A 293 2.27 6.99 -3.29
C LYS A 293 1.05 6.79 -4.21
N SER A 294 1.28 6.13 -5.34
CA SER A 294 0.20 5.76 -6.25
C SER A 294 -0.82 4.86 -5.56
N ALA A 295 -2.12 5.05 -5.84
CA ALA A 295 -3.18 4.20 -5.32
C ALA A 295 -3.07 2.73 -5.77
N TYR A 296 -2.31 2.43 -6.82
CA TYR A 296 -2.02 1.05 -7.24
C TYR A 296 -1.12 0.30 -6.24
N ASN A 297 -0.44 1.03 -5.36
CA ASN A 297 0.42 0.45 -4.36
C ASN A 297 -0.39 0.10 -3.11
N TYR A 298 -0.54 -1.18 -2.83
CA TYR A 298 -1.20 -1.59 -1.59
C TYR A 298 -0.41 -1.10 -0.38
N ASN A 299 -1.08 -0.33 0.47
CA ASN A 299 -0.50 0.18 1.70
C ASN A 299 -1.24 -0.45 2.91
N PRO A 300 -0.60 -1.37 3.65
CA PRO A 300 -1.22 -2.02 4.82
C PRO A 300 -1.66 -1.03 5.90
N SER A 301 -0.89 0.05 6.11
CA SER A 301 -1.23 1.09 7.09
C SER A 301 -2.45 1.88 6.65
N LEU A 302 -2.56 2.23 5.35
CA LEU A 302 -3.76 2.86 4.81
C LEU A 302 -4.95 1.90 4.83
N ALA A 303 -4.75 0.59 4.62
CA ALA A 303 -5.81 -0.41 4.76
C ALA A 303 -6.36 -0.43 6.19
N THR A 304 -5.48 -0.50 7.20
CA THR A 304 -5.89 -0.44 8.61
C THR A 304 -6.61 0.87 8.95
N MET A 305 -6.10 1.99 8.46
CA MET A 305 -6.75 3.29 8.63
C MET A 305 -8.11 3.36 7.93
N SER A 306 -8.22 2.77 6.74
CA SER A 306 -9.48 2.69 5.97
C SER A 306 -10.52 1.84 6.69
N LEU A 307 -10.10 0.71 7.29
CA LEU A 307 -10.99 -0.10 8.15
C LEU A 307 -11.46 0.72 9.35
N SER A 308 -10.56 1.44 10.02
CA SER A 308 -10.90 2.29 11.16
C SER A 308 -11.91 3.36 10.78
N PHE A 309 -11.76 3.98 9.62
CA PHE A 309 -12.70 4.97 9.10
C PHE A 309 -14.05 4.34 8.74
N ALA A 310 -14.06 3.19 8.06
CA ALA A 310 -15.29 2.45 7.76
C ALA A 310 -16.03 2.04 9.04
N MET A 311 -15.30 1.55 10.06
CA MET A 311 -15.87 1.10 11.33
C MET A 311 -16.38 2.26 12.19
N SER A 312 -15.73 3.42 12.17
CA SER A 312 -16.25 4.62 12.86
C SER A 312 -17.57 5.11 12.26
N ALA A 313 -17.80 4.86 10.98
CA ALA A 313 -19.05 5.15 10.28
C ALA A 313 -20.07 4.00 10.40
N PHE A 314 -19.66 2.82 10.91
CA PHE A 314 -20.50 1.63 10.97
C PHE A 314 -21.58 1.75 12.04
N GLY A 315 -22.83 1.45 11.65
CA GLY A 315 -23.94 1.46 12.56
C GLY A 315 -24.09 0.15 13.33
N SER A 316 -23.80 0.11 14.64
CA SER A 316 -24.15 -1.03 15.48
C SER A 316 -25.62 -0.98 15.91
N SER A 317 -26.24 -2.16 16.07
CA SER A 317 -27.53 -2.32 16.71
C SER A 317 -27.29 -2.82 18.14
N ASP A 318 -27.22 -1.90 19.10
CA ASP A 318 -27.22 -2.31 20.50
C ASP A 318 -28.69 -2.53 20.97
N GLY A 319 -29.03 -3.76 21.25
CA GLY A 319 -30.35 -4.12 21.85
C GLY A 319 -31.59 -3.75 21.03
N GLY A 320 -31.48 -3.72 19.69
CA GLY A 320 -32.61 -3.46 18.79
C GLY A 320 -32.99 -1.99 18.60
N GLN A 321 -32.30 -1.05 19.24
CA GLN A 321 -32.45 0.38 19.00
C GLN A 321 -31.15 0.96 18.45
N THR A 322 -31.19 1.35 17.20
CA THR A 322 -30.05 1.99 16.53
C THR A 322 -30.14 3.49 16.73
N ASP A 323 -29.23 4.08 17.49
CA ASP A 323 -29.10 5.53 17.55
C ASP A 323 -28.35 6.05 16.35
N TYR A 324 -29.07 6.43 15.31
CA TYR A 324 -28.50 6.97 14.07
C TYR A 324 -27.93 8.38 14.23
N THR A 325 -28.27 9.10 15.31
CA THR A 325 -27.82 10.49 15.51
C THR A 325 -26.38 10.57 16.00
N ASN A 326 -25.94 9.62 16.81
CA ASN A 326 -24.58 9.63 17.38
C ASN A 326 -23.50 9.10 16.44
N LYS A 327 -23.86 8.40 15.37
CA LYS A 327 -22.88 7.73 14.48
C LYS A 327 -22.09 8.68 13.60
N SER A 328 -22.65 9.81 13.22
CA SER A 328 -21.90 10.84 12.51
C SER A 328 -20.84 11.47 13.40
N SER A 329 -21.01 11.47 14.73
CA SER A 329 -20.04 12.09 15.65
C SER A 329 -18.73 11.29 15.73
N ASN A 330 -18.80 9.93 15.71
CA ASN A 330 -17.60 9.09 15.75
C ASN A 330 -16.75 9.25 14.49
N ALA A 331 -17.36 9.14 13.31
CA ALA A 331 -16.65 9.31 12.05
C ALA A 331 -16.14 10.74 11.86
N ARG A 332 -16.90 11.76 12.32
CA ARG A 332 -16.48 13.16 12.32
C ARG A 332 -15.30 13.37 13.26
N ALA A 333 -15.35 12.82 14.47
CA ALA A 333 -14.25 12.90 15.43
C ALA A 333 -12.96 12.27 14.86
N LEU A 334 -13.06 11.11 14.23
CA LEU A 334 -11.91 10.47 13.59
C LEU A 334 -11.33 11.33 12.47
N LEU A 335 -12.16 11.90 11.58
CA LEU A 335 -11.68 12.82 10.53
C LEU A 335 -10.98 14.05 11.11
N LYS A 336 -11.52 14.62 12.20
CA LYS A 336 -10.88 15.77 12.89
C LYS A 336 -9.51 15.38 13.46
N GLU A 337 -9.39 14.20 14.05
CA GLU A 337 -8.10 13.70 14.52
C GLU A 337 -7.09 13.49 13.38
N MET A 338 -7.56 13.17 12.17
CA MET A 338 -6.74 13.12 10.97
C MET A 338 -6.43 14.50 10.37
N GLY A 339 -6.88 15.59 10.98
CA GLY A 339 -6.60 16.96 10.55
C GLY A 339 -7.59 17.55 9.54
N PHE A 340 -8.76 16.93 9.35
CA PHE A 340 -9.83 17.55 8.57
C PHE A 340 -10.54 18.62 9.41
N ALA A 341 -10.72 19.81 8.85
CA ALA A 341 -11.45 20.87 9.52
C ALA A 341 -12.95 20.55 9.63
N ASP A 342 -13.59 20.90 10.73
CA ASP A 342 -14.98 20.53 11.01
C ASP A 342 -15.97 21.07 9.96
N GLU A 343 -15.72 22.25 9.43
CA GLU A 343 -16.46 22.89 8.34
C GLU A 343 -16.32 22.16 7.00
N ASN A 344 -15.25 21.39 6.84
CA ASN A 344 -14.98 20.59 5.65
C ASN A 344 -15.53 19.15 5.76
N ILE A 345 -16.22 18.81 6.85
CA ILE A 345 -16.80 17.48 7.05
C ILE A 345 -18.31 17.56 6.91
N ALA A 346 -18.88 16.77 6.01
CA ALA A 346 -20.31 16.72 5.78
C ALA A 346 -20.83 15.29 5.74
N VAL A 347 -22.06 15.12 6.18
CA VAL A 347 -22.84 13.87 6.05
C VAL A 347 -24.09 14.14 5.24
N ASN A 348 -24.54 13.13 4.50
CA ASN A 348 -25.84 13.24 3.83
C ASN A 348 -26.99 13.00 4.84
N ASP A 349 -28.20 13.32 4.43
CA ASP A 349 -29.41 13.18 5.25
C ASP A 349 -29.66 11.75 5.75
N TRP A 350 -29.20 10.74 5.00
CA TRP A 350 -29.39 9.33 5.32
C TRP A 350 -28.42 8.80 6.36
N PHE A 351 -27.34 9.53 6.65
CA PHE A 351 -26.35 9.08 7.62
C PHE A 351 -26.94 8.96 9.04
N THR A 352 -27.84 9.86 9.40
CA THR A 352 -28.46 9.94 10.73
C THR A 352 -29.91 9.49 10.80
N LYS A 353 -30.51 9.14 9.64
CA LYS A 353 -31.89 8.64 9.56
C LYS A 353 -31.95 7.13 9.57
N LYS A 354 -33.11 6.60 9.94
CA LYS A 354 -33.39 5.16 9.81
C LYS A 354 -33.21 4.74 8.35
N PRO A 355 -32.44 3.67 8.07
CA PRO A 355 -32.25 3.20 6.70
C PRO A 355 -33.56 2.77 6.04
N THR A 356 -33.62 2.94 4.71
CA THR A 356 -34.65 2.38 3.85
C THR A 356 -33.98 1.49 2.80
N THR A 357 -34.76 0.81 1.97
CA THR A 357 -34.26 -0.08 0.90
C THR A 357 -33.29 0.62 -0.05
N ASP A 358 -33.49 1.92 -0.32
CA ASP A 358 -32.77 2.68 -1.35
C ASP A 358 -31.89 3.79 -0.75
N SER A 359 -31.77 3.86 0.58
CA SER A 359 -30.97 4.88 1.25
C SER A 359 -29.59 4.37 1.62
N ILE A 360 -28.60 5.24 1.49
CA ILE A 360 -27.24 4.99 1.94
C ILE A 360 -26.67 6.22 2.63
N GLY A 361 -26.14 6.03 3.84
CA GLY A 361 -25.42 7.06 4.56
C GLY A 361 -23.99 7.21 4.04
N VAL A 362 -23.51 8.43 3.91
CA VAL A 362 -22.13 8.73 3.54
C VAL A 362 -21.62 9.94 4.31
N ILE A 363 -20.38 9.86 4.76
CA ILE A 363 -19.62 10.99 5.30
C ILE A 363 -18.48 11.32 4.36
N ILE A 364 -18.28 12.61 4.11
CA ILE A 364 -17.21 13.13 3.27
C ILE A 364 -16.47 14.23 4.01
N GLY A 365 -15.15 14.20 3.93
CA GLY A 365 -14.29 15.29 4.39
C GLY A 365 -13.26 15.66 3.34
N ASN A 366 -12.76 16.91 3.36
CA ASN A 366 -11.63 17.31 2.54
C ASN A 366 -10.58 18.07 3.35
N LYS A 367 -9.34 17.97 2.92
CA LYS A 367 -8.22 18.76 3.41
C LYS A 367 -7.11 18.87 2.36
N PRO A 368 -6.25 19.89 2.43
CA PRO A 368 -5.05 19.94 1.61
C PRO A 368 -4.07 18.85 2.05
N VAL A 369 -3.40 18.22 1.08
CA VAL A 369 -2.24 17.35 1.29
C VAL A 369 -1.15 17.73 0.31
N LYS A 370 0.09 17.68 0.77
CA LYS A 370 1.26 17.97 -0.06
C LYS A 370 1.95 16.64 -0.40
N VAL A 371 2.19 16.45 -1.70
CA VAL A 371 2.92 15.29 -2.22
C VAL A 371 4.12 15.81 -2.98
N LYS A 372 5.31 15.64 -2.41
CA LYS A 372 6.53 16.29 -2.89
C LYS A 372 6.30 17.82 -2.94
N ASP A 373 6.41 18.42 -4.12
CA ASP A 373 6.19 19.86 -4.32
C ASP A 373 4.79 20.21 -4.86
N GLU A 374 3.91 19.23 -5.04
CA GLU A 374 2.56 19.44 -5.55
C GLU A 374 1.52 19.43 -4.43
N GLU A 375 0.55 20.33 -4.52
CA GLU A 375 -0.59 20.41 -3.59
C GLU A 375 -1.82 19.73 -4.20
N TYR A 376 -2.45 18.87 -3.40
CA TYR A 376 -3.68 18.17 -3.74
C TYR A 376 -4.75 18.46 -2.68
N THR A 377 -6.00 18.34 -3.06
CA THR A 377 -7.08 18.20 -2.08
C THR A 377 -7.40 16.73 -1.88
N LEU A 378 -7.15 16.18 -0.68
CA LEU A 378 -7.62 14.86 -0.31
C LEU A 378 -9.10 14.92 0.01
N ILE A 379 -9.90 14.08 -0.65
CA ILE A 379 -11.33 13.88 -0.39
C ILE A 379 -11.50 12.47 0.19
N ALA A 380 -11.85 12.38 1.46
CA ALA A 380 -12.11 11.12 2.16
C ALA A 380 -13.60 10.82 2.17
N VAL A 381 -13.98 9.61 1.76
CA VAL A 381 -15.37 9.14 1.64
C VAL A 381 -15.53 7.83 2.38
N ALA A 382 -16.34 7.79 3.44
CA ALA A 382 -16.76 6.53 4.05
C ALA A 382 -18.27 6.32 3.84
N VAL A 383 -18.60 5.16 3.30
CA VAL A 383 -19.98 4.71 3.18
C VAL A 383 -20.39 4.06 4.50
N ARG A 384 -21.54 4.47 5.04
CA ARG A 384 -22.04 3.93 6.30
C ARG A 384 -22.49 2.50 6.15
N GLY A 385 -21.96 1.63 6.99
CA GLY A 385 -22.43 0.25 7.16
C GLY A 385 -23.30 0.09 8.41
N GLY A 386 -23.90 -1.11 8.59
CA GLY A 386 -24.70 -1.51 9.75
C GLY A 386 -26.17 -1.07 9.74
N GLY A 387 -27.00 -1.70 10.58
CA GLY A 387 -28.40 -1.34 10.75
C GLY A 387 -29.34 -1.79 9.63
N TYR A 388 -29.13 -2.95 9.06
CA TYR A 388 -29.53 -3.32 7.71
C TYR A 388 -30.86 -4.05 7.53
N GLU A 389 -31.63 -4.37 8.54
CA GLU A 389 -32.82 -5.20 8.38
C GLU A 389 -33.74 -4.80 7.19
N GLN A 390 -33.79 -3.51 6.89
CA GLN A 390 -34.59 -2.97 5.79
C GLN A 390 -33.78 -2.71 4.50
N GLU A 391 -32.49 -2.42 4.62
CA GLU A 391 -31.62 -2.17 3.47
C GLU A 391 -31.22 -3.46 2.74
N TRP A 392 -31.16 -4.61 3.45
CA TRP A 392 -30.82 -5.90 2.84
C TRP A 392 -31.84 -6.41 1.82
N ALA A 393 -33.12 -6.06 1.96
CA ALA A 393 -34.16 -6.55 1.07
C ALA A 393 -33.97 -6.11 -0.39
N SER A 394 -33.34 -4.95 -0.64
CA SER A 394 -33.06 -4.45 -1.99
C SER A 394 -31.80 -5.04 -2.61
N ASN A 395 -30.84 -5.53 -1.81
CA ASN A 395 -29.55 -6.00 -2.28
C ASN A 395 -29.60 -7.31 -3.08
N PHE A 396 -30.72 -8.05 -2.99
CA PHE A 396 -30.93 -9.30 -3.73
C PHE A 396 -31.82 -9.12 -4.96
N THR A 397 -32.11 -7.88 -5.33
CA THR A 397 -32.91 -7.60 -6.52
C THR A 397 -32.01 -7.51 -7.74
N ILE A 398 -31.85 -8.63 -8.44
CA ILE A 398 -31.17 -8.65 -9.74
C ILE A 398 -32.01 -7.85 -10.73
N GLY A 399 -31.50 -6.69 -11.14
CA GLY A 399 -32.13 -5.87 -12.17
C GLY A 399 -32.17 -6.57 -13.53
N THR A 400 -32.98 -6.06 -14.45
CA THR A 400 -33.09 -6.57 -15.83
C THR A 400 -31.77 -6.38 -16.62
N SER A 401 -30.87 -5.54 -16.14
CA SER A 401 -29.52 -5.26 -16.69
C SER A 401 -28.42 -6.17 -16.12
N GLY A 402 -28.74 -7.12 -15.22
CA GLY A 402 -27.75 -8.04 -14.63
C GLY A 402 -26.97 -7.47 -13.45
N GLN A 403 -27.00 -6.16 -13.19
CA GLN A 403 -26.40 -5.53 -12.02
C GLN A 403 -27.32 -5.65 -10.81
N ASP A 404 -26.74 -5.70 -9.59
CA ASP A 404 -27.54 -5.57 -8.38
C ASP A 404 -28.12 -4.16 -8.29
N GLN A 405 -29.44 -4.06 -8.37
CA GLN A 405 -30.14 -2.80 -8.46
C GLN A 405 -29.97 -1.95 -7.20
N GLY A 406 -29.87 -2.57 -6.03
CA GLY A 406 -29.72 -1.88 -4.75
C GLY A 406 -28.35 -1.22 -4.61
N PHE A 407 -27.28 -1.95 -4.91
CA PHE A 407 -25.92 -1.40 -4.88
C PHE A 407 -25.71 -0.33 -5.93
N ASN A 408 -26.28 -0.49 -7.12
CA ASN A 408 -26.17 0.51 -8.17
C ASN A 408 -26.90 1.82 -7.82
N THR A 409 -28.09 1.74 -7.21
CA THR A 409 -28.80 2.91 -6.70
C THR A 409 -28.00 3.60 -5.58
N ALA A 410 -27.45 2.84 -4.63
CA ALA A 410 -26.61 3.36 -3.57
C ALA A 410 -25.36 4.05 -4.11
N LYS A 411 -24.65 3.45 -5.08
CA LYS A 411 -23.51 4.04 -5.79
C LYS A 411 -23.88 5.40 -6.40
N ASN A 412 -24.98 5.46 -7.15
CA ASN A 412 -25.42 6.70 -7.80
C ASN A 412 -25.74 7.80 -6.78
N ASN A 413 -26.33 7.45 -5.64
CA ASN A 413 -26.61 8.38 -4.55
C ASN A 413 -25.31 8.92 -3.93
N VAL A 414 -24.32 8.06 -3.69
CA VAL A 414 -23.01 8.50 -3.17
C VAL A 414 -22.31 9.42 -4.15
N LEU A 415 -22.25 9.07 -5.43
CA LEU A 415 -21.63 9.89 -6.48
C LEU A 415 -22.35 11.24 -6.66
N SER A 416 -23.67 11.26 -6.61
CA SER A 416 -24.44 12.49 -6.65
C SER A 416 -24.12 13.39 -5.45
N TYR A 417 -24.05 12.82 -4.25
CA TYR A 417 -23.72 13.57 -3.04
C TYR A 417 -22.26 14.05 -3.08
N LEU A 418 -21.31 13.26 -3.56
CA LEU A 418 -19.93 13.67 -3.73
C LEU A 418 -19.80 14.89 -4.66
N LYS A 419 -20.50 14.89 -5.79
CA LYS A 419 -20.54 16.04 -6.71
C LYS A 419 -21.13 17.30 -6.06
N GLN A 420 -22.23 17.14 -5.32
CA GLN A 420 -22.83 18.26 -4.57
C GLN A 420 -21.88 18.80 -3.49
N TYR A 421 -21.21 17.89 -2.78
CA TYR A 421 -20.22 18.24 -1.77
C TYR A 421 -19.04 19.03 -2.36
N ILE A 422 -18.44 18.54 -3.43
CA ILE A 422 -17.34 19.23 -4.14
C ILE A 422 -17.76 20.63 -4.56
N SER A 423 -18.93 20.77 -5.17
CA SER A 423 -19.48 22.07 -5.60
C SER A 423 -19.71 23.01 -4.41
N LYS A 424 -20.29 22.50 -3.31
CA LYS A 424 -20.58 23.29 -2.12
C LYS A 424 -19.32 23.76 -1.39
N GLN A 425 -18.28 22.93 -1.36
CA GLN A 425 -17.00 23.25 -0.75
C GLN A 425 -16.08 24.09 -1.65
N GLY A 426 -16.45 24.29 -2.91
CA GLY A 426 -15.64 25.04 -3.87
C GLY A 426 -14.32 24.36 -4.21
N ILE A 427 -14.29 23.00 -4.15
CA ILE A 427 -13.06 22.24 -4.43
C ILE A 427 -12.75 22.33 -5.93
N SER A 428 -11.49 22.62 -6.24
CA SER A 428 -10.99 22.71 -7.61
C SER A 428 -9.54 22.19 -7.69
N GLY A 429 -9.04 21.98 -8.91
CA GLY A 429 -7.66 21.53 -9.16
C GLY A 429 -7.48 20.02 -8.99
N GLN A 430 -6.29 19.62 -8.59
CA GLN A 430 -5.91 18.22 -8.45
C GLN A 430 -6.45 17.64 -7.14
N VAL A 431 -7.10 16.49 -7.23
CA VAL A 431 -7.64 15.81 -6.05
C VAL A 431 -7.15 14.37 -5.95
N LYS A 432 -7.04 13.89 -4.70
CA LYS A 432 -6.90 12.48 -4.36
C LYS A 432 -8.17 12.04 -3.64
N ILE A 433 -8.71 10.89 -4.02
CA ILE A 433 -10.02 10.44 -3.55
C ILE A 433 -9.84 9.11 -2.82
N TRP A 434 -10.15 9.10 -1.53
CA TRP A 434 -10.07 7.94 -0.68
C TRP A 434 -11.46 7.44 -0.34
N VAL A 435 -11.79 6.20 -0.74
CA VAL A 435 -13.12 5.61 -0.58
C VAL A 435 -13.03 4.34 0.24
N THR A 436 -13.87 4.22 1.26
CA THR A 436 -13.91 3.01 2.11
C THR A 436 -15.33 2.64 2.53
N GLY A 437 -15.49 1.39 2.91
CA GLY A 437 -16.73 0.84 3.45
C GLY A 437 -16.51 -0.59 3.98
N TYR A 438 -17.41 -1.03 4.86
CA TYR A 438 -17.39 -2.37 5.43
C TYR A 438 -18.71 -3.09 5.12
N SER A 439 -18.63 -4.41 4.80
CA SER A 439 -19.79 -5.26 4.52
C SER A 439 -20.61 -4.72 3.32
N ARG A 440 -21.94 -4.57 3.44
CA ARG A 440 -22.77 -3.97 2.37
C ARG A 440 -22.25 -2.62 1.86
N ALA A 441 -21.77 -1.76 2.75
CA ALA A 441 -21.21 -0.49 2.37
C ALA A 441 -19.92 -0.64 1.54
N ALA A 442 -19.18 -1.74 1.73
CA ALA A 442 -18.03 -2.05 0.90
C ALA A 442 -18.41 -2.34 -0.55
N ALA A 443 -19.51 -3.04 -0.82
CA ALA A 443 -20.00 -3.21 -2.19
C ALA A 443 -20.30 -1.87 -2.86
N THR A 444 -20.94 -0.94 -2.13
CA THR A 444 -21.18 0.42 -2.65
C THR A 444 -19.87 1.20 -2.84
N ALA A 445 -18.93 1.14 -1.89
CA ALA A 445 -17.63 1.80 -1.98
C ALA A 445 -16.81 1.25 -3.15
N ASN A 446 -16.84 -0.06 -3.39
CA ASN A 446 -16.20 -0.72 -4.53
C ASN A 446 -16.77 -0.22 -5.85
N LEU A 447 -18.10 -0.17 -5.98
CA LEU A 447 -18.74 0.36 -7.18
C LEU A 447 -18.45 1.85 -7.40
N VAL A 448 -18.42 2.66 -6.34
CA VAL A 448 -18.05 4.09 -6.40
C VAL A 448 -16.62 4.24 -6.92
N SER A 449 -15.67 3.47 -6.35
CA SER A 449 -14.27 3.49 -6.78
C SER A 449 -14.13 3.09 -8.25
N GLY A 450 -14.81 2.02 -8.69
CA GLY A 450 -14.81 1.59 -10.09
C GLY A 450 -15.39 2.64 -11.06
N GLU A 451 -16.42 3.38 -10.66
CA GLU A 451 -16.95 4.48 -11.47
C GLU A 451 -16.00 5.67 -11.52
N LEU A 452 -15.32 6.00 -10.43
CA LEU A 452 -14.27 7.02 -10.41
C LEU A 452 -13.13 6.63 -11.36
N ASP A 453 -12.73 5.38 -11.40
CA ASP A 453 -11.69 4.87 -12.32
C ASP A 453 -12.10 4.90 -13.78
N LYS A 454 -13.39 4.93 -14.07
CA LYS A 454 -13.90 5.19 -15.42
C LYS A 454 -13.74 6.66 -15.85
N GLY A 455 -13.28 7.54 -14.96
CA GLY A 455 -12.99 8.94 -15.24
C GLY A 455 -14.25 9.82 -15.31
N ILE A 456 -15.20 9.59 -14.43
CA ILE A 456 -16.41 10.42 -14.38
C ILE A 456 -16.09 11.87 -13.99
N ALA A 457 -16.73 12.83 -14.61
CA ALA A 457 -16.60 14.23 -14.22
C ALA A 457 -17.21 14.49 -12.83
N LEU A 458 -16.42 15.05 -11.92
CA LEU A 458 -16.82 15.45 -10.55
C LEU A 458 -17.16 16.95 -10.45
N GLY A 459 -16.75 17.75 -11.42
CA GLY A 459 -16.93 19.18 -11.53
C GLY A 459 -16.07 19.71 -12.68
N ASN A 460 -16.30 20.97 -13.09
CA ASN A 460 -15.62 21.52 -14.27
C ASN A 460 -14.11 21.75 -14.05
N ASP A 461 -13.68 21.92 -12.80
CA ASP A 461 -12.29 22.27 -12.47
C ASP A 461 -11.61 21.18 -11.64
N ILE A 462 -12.16 19.96 -11.60
CA ILE A 462 -11.58 18.83 -10.88
C ILE A 462 -10.75 17.97 -11.82
N SER A 463 -9.51 17.69 -11.43
CA SER A 463 -8.59 16.79 -12.13
C SER A 463 -8.12 15.67 -11.20
N TYR A 464 -8.22 14.42 -11.65
CA TYR A 464 -7.67 13.24 -10.98
C TYR A 464 -7.41 12.14 -12.02
N GLN A 465 -6.55 11.21 -11.63
CA GLN A 465 -6.26 10.00 -12.40
C GLN A 465 -6.60 8.77 -11.55
N ARG A 466 -6.60 7.57 -12.13
CA ARG A 466 -6.82 6.32 -11.38
C ARG A 466 -5.85 6.14 -10.22
N LYS A 467 -4.57 6.50 -10.42
CA LYS A 467 -3.54 6.48 -9.37
C LYS A 467 -3.85 7.35 -8.16
N ASP A 468 -4.83 8.26 -8.28
CA ASP A 468 -5.29 9.16 -7.22
C ASP A 468 -6.60 8.70 -6.57
N VAL A 469 -7.12 7.51 -6.94
CA VAL A 469 -8.34 6.91 -6.38
C VAL A 469 -7.95 5.71 -5.51
N TYR A 470 -8.05 5.86 -4.20
CA TYR A 470 -7.67 4.87 -3.18
C TYR A 470 -8.92 4.15 -2.70
N GLY A 471 -9.19 2.97 -3.25
CA GLY A 471 -10.33 2.14 -2.87
C GLY A 471 -9.92 1.03 -1.89
N TYR A 472 -10.41 1.09 -0.64
CA TYR A 472 -10.18 0.06 0.37
C TYR A 472 -11.52 -0.43 0.91
N CYS A 473 -11.91 -1.64 0.55
CA CYS A 473 -13.22 -2.22 0.82
C CYS A 473 -13.08 -3.50 1.65
N PHE A 474 -13.90 -3.66 2.68
CA PHE A 474 -13.74 -4.75 3.65
C PHE A 474 -14.98 -5.64 3.65
N GLU A 475 -14.77 -6.97 3.58
CA GLU A 475 -15.84 -7.98 3.50
C GLU A 475 -16.82 -7.65 2.36
N THR A 476 -16.29 -7.41 1.18
CA THR A 476 -17.00 -6.80 0.05
C THR A 476 -17.90 -7.81 -0.67
N PRO A 477 -19.25 -7.68 -0.66
CA PRO A 477 -20.12 -8.41 -1.57
C PRO A 477 -19.85 -8.02 -3.03
N ALA A 478 -20.01 -8.96 -3.95
CA ALA A 478 -19.91 -8.69 -5.38
C ALA A 478 -21.14 -7.93 -5.88
N GLY A 479 -20.97 -6.75 -6.45
CA GLY A 479 -22.06 -5.88 -6.94
C GLY A 479 -21.91 -5.43 -8.39
N ALA A 480 -20.74 -5.63 -8.99
CA ALA A 480 -20.45 -5.32 -10.38
C ALA A 480 -20.79 -6.50 -11.31
N LEU A 481 -20.86 -6.27 -12.62
CA LEU A 481 -20.91 -7.35 -13.60
C LEU A 481 -19.53 -7.99 -13.74
N SER A 482 -19.45 -9.32 -13.70
CA SER A 482 -18.18 -10.05 -13.81
C SER A 482 -17.45 -9.77 -15.13
N GLU A 483 -18.18 -9.54 -16.21
CA GLU A 483 -17.62 -9.18 -17.52
C GLU A 483 -16.97 -7.78 -17.56
N GLU A 484 -17.34 -6.88 -16.62
CA GLU A 484 -16.76 -5.55 -16.52
C GLU A 484 -15.50 -5.50 -15.67
N VAL A 485 -15.29 -6.49 -14.79
CA VAL A 485 -14.27 -6.41 -13.74
C VAL A 485 -13.17 -7.48 -13.84
N ASN A 486 -13.43 -8.59 -14.54
CA ASN A 486 -12.51 -9.71 -14.56
C ASN A 486 -11.24 -9.40 -15.38
N GLY A 487 -10.09 -9.41 -14.69
CA GLY A 487 -8.75 -9.34 -15.31
C GLY A 487 -8.37 -7.99 -15.90
N ASP A 488 -9.08 -6.92 -15.57
CA ASP A 488 -8.75 -5.58 -16.04
C ASP A 488 -7.90 -4.85 -14.99
N SER A 489 -6.58 -4.84 -15.19
CA SER A 489 -5.58 -4.22 -14.29
C SER A 489 -5.77 -2.71 -14.07
N LYS A 490 -6.61 -2.07 -14.84
CA LYS A 490 -6.93 -0.64 -14.63
C LYS A 490 -7.62 -0.37 -13.28
N TYR A 491 -8.18 -1.41 -12.62
CA TYR A 491 -8.83 -1.32 -11.33
C TYR A 491 -7.95 -1.84 -10.16
N ASP A 492 -6.69 -2.15 -10.39
CA ASP A 492 -5.78 -2.71 -9.38
C ASP A 492 -5.43 -1.72 -8.24
N ASN A 493 -5.95 -0.51 -8.30
CA ASN A 493 -5.94 0.49 -7.21
C ASN A 493 -7.12 0.34 -6.22
N ILE A 494 -7.98 -0.65 -6.41
CA ILE A 494 -9.10 -0.98 -5.51
C ILE A 494 -8.78 -2.31 -4.83
N PHE A 495 -8.75 -2.31 -3.51
CA PHE A 495 -8.41 -3.49 -2.71
C PHE A 495 -9.62 -3.96 -1.91
N ASN A 496 -9.99 -5.23 -2.08
CA ASN A 496 -11.02 -5.90 -1.31
C ASN A 496 -10.34 -6.79 -0.28
N ILE A 497 -10.40 -6.42 0.98
CA ILE A 497 -9.81 -7.17 2.09
C ILE A 497 -10.89 -8.10 2.67
N ILE A 498 -10.65 -9.41 2.56
CA ILE A 498 -11.66 -10.44 2.77
C ILE A 498 -11.18 -11.46 3.80
N ASN A 499 -11.97 -11.68 4.84
CA ASN A 499 -11.84 -12.85 5.69
C ASN A 499 -12.51 -14.05 5.00
N GLN A 500 -11.74 -15.10 4.75
CA GLN A 500 -12.24 -16.30 4.05
C GLN A 500 -13.38 -17.01 4.79
N SER A 501 -13.48 -16.82 6.09
CA SER A 501 -14.52 -17.40 6.93
C SER A 501 -15.82 -16.56 6.98
N ASP A 502 -15.82 -15.33 6.45
CA ASP A 502 -17.01 -14.48 6.38
C ASP A 502 -17.87 -14.87 5.17
N PRO A 503 -19.15 -15.21 5.35
CA PRO A 503 -20.05 -15.52 4.24
C PRO A 503 -20.45 -14.29 3.40
N VAL A 504 -20.32 -13.08 3.92
CA VAL A 504 -20.79 -11.83 3.29
C VAL A 504 -20.18 -11.58 1.90
N PRO A 505 -18.87 -11.75 1.68
CA PRO A 505 -18.27 -11.57 0.36
C PRO A 505 -18.80 -12.54 -0.71
N TYR A 506 -19.42 -13.65 -0.31
CA TYR A 506 -19.89 -14.71 -1.19
C TYR A 506 -21.41 -14.68 -1.47
N VAL A 507 -22.10 -13.66 -0.95
CA VAL A 507 -23.58 -13.53 -1.08
C VAL A 507 -24.05 -13.39 -2.53
N ALA A 508 -23.25 -12.76 -3.40
CA ALA A 508 -23.52 -12.65 -4.84
C ALA A 508 -22.37 -13.34 -5.63
N PRO A 509 -22.46 -14.68 -5.83
CA PRO A 509 -21.34 -15.42 -6.39
C PRO A 509 -21.13 -15.15 -7.88
N ALA A 510 -19.90 -15.32 -8.35
CA ALA A 510 -19.49 -15.17 -9.74
C ALA A 510 -20.31 -16.05 -10.71
N ALA A 511 -20.77 -17.22 -10.24
CA ALA A 511 -21.66 -18.10 -11.01
C ALA A 511 -23.02 -17.45 -11.39
N MET A 512 -23.40 -16.37 -10.72
CA MET A 512 -24.58 -15.55 -11.02
C MET A 512 -24.24 -14.33 -11.89
N GLY A 513 -23.00 -14.16 -12.33
CA GLY A 513 -22.54 -13.06 -13.17
C GLY A 513 -22.12 -11.82 -12.40
N PHE A 514 -21.85 -11.94 -11.07
CA PHE A 514 -21.36 -10.83 -10.26
C PHE A 514 -19.86 -10.89 -10.03
N GLY A 515 -19.25 -9.71 -9.85
CA GLY A 515 -17.84 -9.52 -9.55
C GLY A 515 -17.60 -8.28 -8.70
N ARG A 516 -16.35 -8.03 -8.40
CA ARG A 516 -15.85 -6.84 -7.70
C ARG A 516 -14.79 -6.16 -8.54
N TYR A 517 -14.72 -4.84 -8.49
CA TYR A 517 -13.59 -4.10 -9.06
C TYR A 517 -12.35 -4.33 -8.19
N GLY A 518 -11.19 -4.45 -8.85
CA GLY A 518 -9.89 -4.50 -8.21
C GLY A 518 -9.44 -5.87 -7.72
N ILE A 519 -8.56 -5.87 -6.73
CA ILE A 519 -7.82 -7.04 -6.24
C ILE A 519 -8.44 -7.54 -4.93
N ASP A 520 -8.76 -8.84 -4.87
CA ASP A 520 -9.14 -9.51 -3.63
C ASP A 520 -7.88 -9.89 -2.85
N ARG A 521 -7.79 -9.44 -1.58
CA ARG A 521 -6.75 -9.79 -0.62
C ARG A 521 -7.38 -10.53 0.54
N TYR A 522 -6.90 -11.74 0.77
CA TYR A 522 -7.44 -12.61 1.80
C TYR A 522 -6.62 -12.48 3.09
N LEU A 523 -7.32 -12.31 4.21
CA LEU A 523 -6.70 -12.37 5.53
C LEU A 523 -6.26 -13.81 5.82
N PRO A 524 -5.12 -14.03 6.51
CA PRO A 524 -4.72 -15.36 6.95
C PRO A 524 -5.82 -16.03 7.78
N SER A 525 -6.10 -17.30 7.53
CA SER A 525 -7.02 -18.06 8.38
C SER A 525 -6.31 -18.43 9.68
N ALA A 526 -7.05 -18.41 10.80
CA ALA A 526 -6.52 -18.83 12.11
C ALA A 526 -6.07 -20.32 12.16
N GLU A 527 -6.40 -21.10 11.12
CA GLU A 527 -6.01 -22.52 10.98
C GLU A 527 -4.64 -22.72 10.31
N SER A 528 -3.94 -21.66 9.92
CA SER A 528 -2.65 -21.74 9.22
C SER A 528 -1.43 -21.61 10.14
N GLU A 529 -1.59 -21.64 11.47
CA GLU A 529 -0.44 -21.85 12.33
C GLU A 529 0.00 -23.33 12.22
N PRO A 530 1.24 -23.61 11.81
CA PRO A 530 1.75 -24.97 11.86
C PRO A 530 1.74 -25.42 13.33
N GLU A 531 1.06 -26.53 13.62
CA GLU A 531 1.27 -27.22 14.88
C GLU A 531 2.76 -27.59 14.99
N ASP A 532 3.43 -27.17 16.07
CA ASP A 532 4.80 -27.47 16.42
C ASP A 532 5.13 -28.97 16.42
#